data_554034192e2d9581dd36a4d0716ded6c
#
_entry.id   554034192e2d9581dd36a4d0716ded6c
#
_cell.length_a   1.000
_cell.length_b   1.000
_cell.length_c   1.000
_cell.angle_alpha   90.00
_cell.angle_beta   90.00
_cell.angle_gamma   90.00
#
_symmetry.space_group_name_H-M   'P 1'
#
loop_
_entity.id
_entity.type
_entity.pdbx_description
1 polymer ?
#
loop_
_entity_poly.entity_id
_entity_poly.type
_entity_poly.pdbx_seq_one_letter_code
_entity_poly.pdbx_strand_id
1 'polypeptide(L)'
;KTSYLFLAEGFEETEATTIVDMMRRAGMPIKTVSITSQKEVKGAHGIAIIADMLYEPQNIVDIDCLYYQEAYQEQHTWENSNYLDNY
;
A
#
# COMPACT_ATOMS: atom_id res chain seq x y z
N LYS A 1 16.98 -10.38 4.02
CA LYS A 1 16.57 -9.15 3.36
C LYS A 1 15.06 -8.95 3.51
N THR A 2 14.65 -7.71 3.56
CA THR A 2 13.25 -7.38 3.82
C THR A 2 12.69 -6.58 2.66
N SER A 3 11.44 -6.88 2.31
CA SER A 3 10.68 -6.07 1.37
C SER A 3 9.85 -5.06 2.16
N TYR A 4 9.59 -3.92 1.55
CA TYR A 4 8.82 -2.85 2.19
C TYR A 4 7.70 -2.42 1.27
N LEU A 5 6.51 -2.30 1.84
CA LEU A 5 5.36 -1.77 1.12
C LEU A 5 4.97 -0.45 1.75
N PHE A 6 5.11 0.62 1.00
CA PHE A 6 4.79 1.96 1.50
C PHE A 6 3.32 2.25 1.29
N LEU A 7 2.69 2.75 2.34
CA LEU A 7 1.26 3.04 2.34
C LEU A 7 1.03 4.54 2.52
N ALA A 8 0.25 5.10 1.62
CA ALA A 8 -0.22 6.47 1.72
C ALA A 8 -1.74 6.46 1.86
N GLU A 9 -2.31 7.56 2.36
CA GLU A 9 -3.76 7.69 2.41
C GLU A 9 -4.34 7.47 1.02
N GLY A 10 -5.41 6.70 0.96
CA GLY A 10 -6.04 6.40 -0.32
C GLY A 10 -5.43 5.24 -1.08
N PHE A 11 -4.61 4.45 -0.42
CA PHE A 11 -4.02 3.28 -1.08
C PHE A 11 -5.11 2.28 -1.49
N GLU A 12 -4.76 1.41 -2.45
CA GLU A 12 -5.71 0.40 -2.91
C GLU A 12 -5.65 -0.80 -1.98
N GLU A 13 -6.72 -1.02 -1.24
CA GLU A 13 -6.74 -2.03 -0.18
C GLU A 13 -6.47 -3.44 -0.69
N THR A 14 -7.12 -3.81 -1.79
CA THR A 14 -6.97 -5.17 -2.31
C THR A 14 -5.53 -5.43 -2.72
N GLU A 15 -4.94 -4.48 -3.43
CA GLU A 15 -3.56 -4.68 -3.92
C GLU A 15 -2.58 -4.75 -2.77
N ALA A 16 -2.70 -3.83 -1.82
CA ALA A 16 -1.76 -3.80 -0.70
C ALA A 16 -1.84 -5.07 0.14
N THR A 17 -3.05 -5.46 0.52
CA THR A 17 -3.21 -6.62 1.38
C THR A 17 -2.85 -7.91 0.66
N THR A 18 -3.11 -7.99 -0.64
CA THR A 18 -2.74 -9.17 -1.42
C THR A 18 -1.22 -9.36 -1.45
N ILE A 19 -0.49 -8.29 -1.71
CA ILE A 19 0.97 -8.38 -1.74
C ILE A 19 1.50 -8.87 -0.39
N VAL A 20 1.04 -8.25 0.68
CA VAL A 20 1.53 -8.60 2.03
C VAL A 20 1.16 -10.03 2.38
N ASP A 21 -0.10 -10.39 2.13
CA ASP A 21 -0.58 -11.72 2.47
C ASP A 21 0.17 -12.81 1.71
N MET A 22 0.30 -12.62 0.40
CA MET A 22 0.97 -13.62 -0.44
C MET A 22 2.44 -13.79 -0.07
N MET A 23 3.12 -12.68 0.18
CA MET A 23 4.53 -12.76 0.53
C MET A 23 4.72 -13.44 1.88
N ARG A 24 3.88 -13.11 2.85
CA ARG A 24 3.99 -13.73 4.18
C ARG A 24 3.67 -15.21 4.14
N ARG A 25 2.70 -15.59 3.31
CA ARG A 25 2.40 -17.01 3.13
C ARG A 25 3.58 -17.76 2.53
N ALA A 26 4.35 -17.09 1.68
CA ALA A 26 5.52 -17.68 1.05
C ALA A 26 6.75 -17.67 1.95
N GLY A 27 6.63 -17.14 3.16
CA GLY A 27 7.76 -17.05 4.08
C GLY A 27 8.74 -15.93 3.75
N MET A 28 8.32 -14.97 2.92
CA MET A 28 9.18 -13.86 2.54
C MET A 28 8.92 -12.69 3.47
N PRO A 29 9.97 -12.12 4.08
CA PRO A 29 9.77 -11.02 5.02
C PRO A 29 9.33 -9.76 4.31
N ILE A 30 8.25 -9.16 4.79
CA ILE A 30 7.75 -7.89 4.27
C ILE A 30 7.20 -7.08 5.42
N LYS A 31 7.45 -5.77 5.36
CA LYS A 31 6.93 -4.82 6.34
C LYS A 31 6.13 -3.75 5.62
N THR A 32 5.02 -3.35 6.24
CA THR A 32 4.25 -2.22 5.75
C THR A 32 4.75 -0.96 6.44
N VAL A 33 4.86 0.11 5.66
CA VAL A 33 5.46 1.36 6.12
C VAL A 33 4.49 2.49 5.81
N SER A 34 4.06 3.20 6.84
CA SER A 34 3.22 4.38 6.64
C SER A 34 4.09 5.58 6.29
N ILE A 35 3.75 6.26 5.21
CA ILE A 35 4.43 7.51 4.89
C ILE A 35 3.68 8.72 5.45
N THR A 36 2.64 8.46 6.25
CA THR A 36 1.91 9.51 6.95
C THR A 36 2.50 9.69 8.33
N SER A 37 1.86 10.54 9.14
CA SER A 37 2.34 10.78 10.50
C SER A 37 1.84 9.73 11.48
N GLN A 38 0.99 8.80 11.03
CA GLN A 38 0.40 7.78 11.90
C GLN A 38 0.53 6.42 11.26
N LYS A 39 0.58 5.38 12.10
CA LYS A 39 0.63 4.02 11.58
C LYS A 39 -0.69 3.59 10.95
N GLU A 40 -1.79 4.15 11.42
CA GLU A 40 -3.08 3.83 10.82
C GLU A 40 -3.24 4.61 9.52
N VAL A 41 -3.41 3.89 8.42
CA VAL A 41 -3.54 4.49 7.09
C VAL A 41 -4.84 4.02 6.48
N LYS A 42 -5.65 4.96 6.03
CA LYS A 42 -6.96 4.63 5.46
C LYS A 42 -6.84 4.50 3.95
N GLY A 43 -7.35 3.39 3.43
CA GLY A 43 -7.35 3.15 2.01
C GLY A 43 -8.44 3.89 1.28
N ALA A 44 -8.47 3.70 -0.04
CA ALA A 44 -9.39 4.40 -0.92
C ALA A 44 -10.85 4.10 -0.62
N HIS A 45 -11.12 2.95 -0.08
CA HIS A 45 -12.51 2.50 0.17
C HIS A 45 -12.81 2.47 1.66
N GLY A 46 -12.07 3.23 2.45
CA GLY A 46 -12.35 3.40 3.86
C GLY A 46 -11.85 2.32 4.78
N ILE A 47 -11.08 1.37 4.25
CA ILE A 47 -10.53 0.31 5.08
C ILE A 47 -9.16 0.75 5.58
N ALA A 48 -9.00 0.79 6.90
CA ALA A 48 -7.75 1.23 7.49
C ALA A 48 -6.84 0.04 7.76
N ILE A 49 -5.57 0.25 7.54
CA ILE A 49 -4.53 -0.72 7.86
C ILE A 49 -3.60 -0.09 8.88
N ILE A 50 -3.21 -0.88 9.87
CA ILE A 50 -2.19 -0.45 10.83
C ILE A 50 -0.86 -0.90 10.26
N ALA A 51 -0.04 0.05 9.83
CA ALA A 51 1.26 -0.27 9.27
C ALA A 51 2.18 -0.81 10.35
N ASP A 52 3.15 -1.62 9.93
CA ASP A 52 4.12 -2.15 10.87
C ASP A 52 5.01 -1.06 11.44
N MET A 53 5.28 -0.03 10.64
CA MET A 53 6.19 1.03 11.07
C MET A 53 5.88 2.32 10.35
N LEU A 54 6.34 3.42 10.92
CA LEU A 54 6.34 4.71 10.25
C LEU A 54 7.59 4.81 9.38
N TYR A 55 7.50 5.63 8.33
CA TYR A 55 8.65 5.82 7.46
C TYR A 55 9.73 6.61 8.19
N GLU A 56 10.88 6.00 8.33
CA GLU A 56 12.10 6.61 8.85
C GLU A 56 13.23 6.06 8.03
N PRO A 57 13.93 6.89 7.27
CA PRO A 57 14.95 6.40 6.35
C PRO A 57 15.99 5.49 7.00
N GLN A 58 16.36 5.77 8.23
CA GLN A 58 17.37 4.98 8.93
C GLN A 58 16.88 3.57 9.27
N ASN A 59 15.57 3.33 9.22
CA ASN A 59 15.00 2.03 9.54
C ASN A 59 14.74 1.18 8.31
N ILE A 60 14.93 1.76 7.12
CA ILE A 60 14.76 1.03 5.88
C ILE A 60 16.12 0.49 5.48
N VAL A 61 16.42 -0.71 5.95
CA VAL A 61 17.75 -1.32 5.76
C VAL A 61 17.59 -2.69 5.15
N ASP A 62 18.66 -3.13 4.51
CA ASP A 62 18.73 -4.49 3.98
C ASP A 62 17.57 -4.80 3.05
N ILE A 63 17.32 -3.85 2.14
CA ILE A 63 16.17 -3.91 1.25
C ILE A 63 16.33 -5.00 0.21
N ASP A 64 15.31 -5.84 0.07
CA ASP A 64 15.24 -6.81 -1.02
C ASP A 64 14.37 -6.26 -2.14
N CYS A 65 13.20 -5.75 -1.78
CA CYS A 65 12.27 -5.22 -2.76
C CYS A 65 11.48 -4.07 -2.15
N LEU A 66 11.13 -3.10 -2.99
CA LEU A 66 10.42 -1.92 -2.57
C LEU A 66 9.12 -1.82 -3.37
N TYR A 67 8.00 -1.78 -2.67
CA TYR A 67 6.70 -1.60 -3.29
C TYR A 67 6.14 -0.25 -2.88
N TYR A 68 5.56 0.46 -3.82
CA TYR A 68 4.92 1.73 -3.54
C TYR A 68 3.46 1.63 -3.98
N GLN A 69 2.57 1.88 -3.03
CA GLN A 69 1.15 1.83 -3.28
C GLN A 69 0.64 3.25 -3.49
N GLU A 70 0.33 3.59 -4.73
CA GLU A 70 -0.15 4.92 -5.05
C GLU A 70 -1.52 5.15 -4.44
N ALA A 71 -1.77 6.40 -4.08
CA ALA A 71 -3.08 6.79 -3.58
C ALA A 71 -4.10 6.68 -4.70
N TYR A 72 -5.28 6.14 -4.37
CA TYR A 72 -6.40 6.10 -5.30
C TYR A 72 -6.84 7.53 -5.58
N GLN A 73 -7.11 7.84 -6.84
CA GLN A 73 -7.43 9.19 -7.22
C GLN A 73 -8.82 9.29 -7.78
N GLU A 74 -9.44 10.44 -7.55
CA GLU A 74 -10.79 10.69 -7.99
C GLU A 74 -10.91 10.55 -9.51
N GLN A 75 -9.91 10.99 -10.23
CA GLN A 75 -9.95 10.86 -11.67
C GLN A 75 -9.93 9.41 -12.15
N HIS A 76 -9.45 8.49 -11.35
CA HIS A 76 -9.53 7.08 -11.70
C HIS A 76 -10.97 6.63 -11.71
N THR A 77 -11.74 7.06 -10.73
CA THR A 77 -13.16 6.77 -10.70
C THR A 77 -13.86 7.37 -11.92
N TRP A 78 -13.51 8.61 -12.24
CA TRP A 78 -14.05 9.28 -13.38
C TRP A 78 -13.70 8.56 -14.68
N GLU A 79 -12.47 8.14 -14.79
CA GLU A 79 -12.03 7.41 -15.98
C GLU A 79 -12.73 6.09 -16.11
N ASN A 80 -12.93 5.40 -15.01
CA ASN A 80 -13.66 4.14 -15.03
C ASN A 80 -15.09 4.35 -15.48
N SER A 81 -15.71 5.40 -14.99
CA SER A 81 -17.06 5.72 -15.38
C SER A 81 -17.14 5.98 -16.89
N ASN A 82 -16.20 6.78 -17.36
CA ASN A 82 -16.12 7.12 -18.76
C ASN A 82 -15.85 5.89 -19.62
N TYR A 83 -15.00 5.04 -19.12
CA TYR A 83 -14.67 3.80 -19.80
C TYR A 83 -15.88 2.90 -19.93
N LEU A 84 -16.66 2.80 -18.87
CA LEU A 84 -17.87 1.98 -18.88
C LEU A 84 -18.91 2.53 -19.83
N ASP A 85 -18.97 3.82 -19.99
CA ASP A 85 -19.92 4.44 -20.92
C ASP A 85 -19.63 4.06 -22.35
N ASN A 86 -18.44 3.60 -22.64
CA ASN A 86 -18.05 3.19 -23.99
C ASN A 86 -18.37 1.75 -24.29
N TYR A 87 -18.88 1.03 -23.33
CA TYR A 87 -19.33 -0.31 -23.54
C TYR A 87 -20.82 -0.34 -23.75
#